data_8be5b77778ebf557c5498d9eff17f865
#
_entry.id   8be5b77778ebf557c5498d9eff17f865
#
_cell.length_a   1.000
_cell.length_b   1.000
_cell.length_c   1.000
_cell.angle_alpha   90.00
_cell.angle_beta   90.00
_cell.angle_gamma   90.00
#
_symmetry.space_group_name_H-M   'P 1'
#
loop_
_entity.id
_entity.type
_entity.pdbx_description
1 polymer ?
#
loop_
_entity_poly.entity_id
_entity_poly.type
_entity_poly.pdbx_seq_one_letter_code
_entity_poly.pdbx_strand_id
1 'polypeptide(L)'
;MLDININETLGSFKLNVDTLIPTDGVTAIFGPSASGKSTLLNIIAGFSVPHKTHMNSISFNHQRWLKKNSAEPFYHLPIHQRRIAYVTQTACLFSHLTVEKNLQYAINRRLVASDINFNDICTRLKIHTLLDKLPDNLSGGEQQRVAIARALLSSPQLILFDEPLSALDENNREEILHHLEQLHQSFGIPFLYVTHNLEELMRLADHVLLLNNGQLIANQPIGDILSDLTLPLSQQQNSGVIIEGSVDLFDKQYQLLKLNLGNGQHLWISDANANEKPAHNIRIRVYAKDVSITLEAATQSSILNIIPVVISEISEVKNGQAIVKLNCDNHLLLSRITAKSIQQLGLVVGQSVFAQIKGIALLGAA
;
A
#
# COMPACT_ATOMS: atom_id res chain seq x y z
N MET A 1 -15.50 -0.89 -9.62
CA MET A 1 -15.77 -0.48 -8.23
C MET A 1 -16.20 -1.67 -7.41
N LEU A 2 -15.68 -1.81 -6.19
CA LEU A 2 -16.15 -2.77 -5.19
C LEU A 2 -16.99 -2.01 -4.15
N ASP A 3 -18.28 -2.30 -4.13
CA ASP A 3 -19.26 -1.68 -3.23
C ASP A 3 -19.52 -2.62 -2.06
N ILE A 4 -19.34 -2.12 -0.84
CA ILE A 4 -19.40 -2.90 0.40
C ILE A 4 -20.30 -2.18 1.38
N ASN A 5 -21.36 -2.85 1.83
CA ASN A 5 -22.15 -2.44 2.97
C ASN A 5 -22.28 -3.65 3.90
N ILE A 6 -21.51 -3.66 4.97
CA ILE A 6 -21.43 -4.75 5.95
C ILE A 6 -21.71 -4.19 7.34
N ASN A 7 -22.73 -4.73 7.99
CA ASN A 7 -23.03 -4.49 9.40
C ASN A 7 -23.21 -5.86 10.06
N GLU A 8 -22.15 -6.35 10.70
CA GLU A 8 -22.11 -7.71 11.21
C GLU A 8 -21.64 -7.73 12.67
N THR A 9 -22.24 -8.61 13.46
CA THR A 9 -21.86 -8.82 14.87
C THR A 9 -21.33 -10.23 15.04
N LEU A 10 -20.07 -10.35 15.45
CA LEU A 10 -19.34 -11.61 15.64
C LEU A 10 -18.97 -11.76 17.12
N GLY A 11 -19.84 -12.40 17.89
CA GLY A 11 -19.70 -12.42 19.35
C GLY A 11 -19.78 -11.01 19.94
N SER A 12 -18.74 -10.55 20.61
CA SER A 12 -18.64 -9.18 21.14
C SER A 12 -18.09 -8.16 20.14
N PHE A 13 -17.57 -8.61 18.98
CA PHE A 13 -16.99 -7.74 17.96
C PHE A 13 -18.04 -7.31 16.93
N LYS A 14 -18.08 -6.03 16.59
CA LYS A 14 -19.00 -5.48 15.60
C LYS A 14 -18.21 -4.89 14.43
N LEU A 15 -18.43 -5.44 13.23
CA LEU A 15 -17.88 -4.91 11.98
C LEU A 15 -18.94 -4.07 11.28
N ASN A 16 -18.63 -2.80 11.05
CA ASN A 16 -19.50 -1.86 10.34
C ASN A 16 -18.69 -1.10 9.30
N VAL A 17 -18.87 -1.45 8.03
CA VAL A 17 -18.16 -0.89 6.88
C VAL A 17 -19.18 -0.61 5.79
N ASP A 18 -19.34 0.66 5.42
CA ASP A 18 -20.15 1.11 4.31
C ASP A 18 -19.27 1.99 3.41
N THR A 19 -18.92 1.49 2.22
CA THR A 19 -17.90 2.15 1.40
C THR A 19 -17.84 1.64 -0.03
N LEU A 20 -17.35 2.52 -0.92
CA LEU A 20 -16.97 2.22 -2.29
C LEU A 20 -15.44 2.18 -2.41
N ILE A 21 -14.91 1.10 -2.93
CA ILE A 21 -13.46 0.90 -3.14
C ILE A 21 -13.16 1.02 -4.64
N PRO A 22 -12.15 1.81 -5.03
CA PRO A 22 -11.65 1.81 -6.41
C PRO A 22 -11.20 0.40 -6.85
N THR A 23 -11.35 0.10 -8.13
CA THR A 23 -10.89 -1.17 -8.74
C THR A 23 -9.81 -0.95 -9.78
N ASP A 24 -9.10 0.13 -9.63
CA ASP A 24 -7.85 0.52 -10.27
C ASP A 24 -6.82 0.74 -9.16
N GLY A 25 -5.64 0.19 -9.32
CA GLY A 25 -4.60 0.33 -8.32
C GLY A 25 -4.67 -0.66 -7.16
N VAL A 26 -3.93 -0.33 -6.11
CA VAL A 26 -3.81 -1.09 -4.88
C VAL A 26 -4.56 -0.37 -3.76
N THR A 27 -5.62 -0.99 -3.25
CA THR A 27 -6.30 -0.50 -2.06
C THR A 27 -5.82 -1.26 -0.83
N ALA A 28 -5.23 -0.57 0.13
CA ALA A 28 -4.83 -1.17 1.39
C ALA A 28 -5.92 -1.09 2.45
N ILE A 29 -6.14 -2.18 3.19
CA ILE A 29 -6.91 -2.20 4.43
C ILE A 29 -5.92 -2.12 5.57
N PHE A 30 -5.85 -0.97 6.25
CA PHE A 30 -4.88 -0.69 7.29
C PHE A 30 -5.55 -0.50 8.65
N GLY A 31 -4.86 -0.88 9.72
CA GLY A 31 -5.34 -0.69 11.09
C GLY A 31 -4.63 -1.60 12.09
N PRO A 32 -4.82 -1.39 13.40
CA PRO A 32 -4.21 -2.21 14.43
C PRO A 32 -4.63 -3.68 14.34
N SER A 33 -3.89 -4.56 15.01
CA SER A 33 -4.29 -5.96 15.14
C SER A 33 -5.69 -6.06 15.75
N ALA A 34 -6.46 -7.07 15.32
CA ALA A 34 -7.86 -7.27 15.74
C ALA A 34 -8.84 -6.14 15.34
N SER A 35 -8.49 -5.23 14.43
CA SER A 35 -9.43 -4.20 13.96
C SER A 35 -10.49 -4.70 12.97
N GLY A 36 -10.44 -5.98 12.55
CA GLY A 36 -11.42 -6.59 11.64
C GLY A 36 -10.99 -6.69 10.19
N LYS A 37 -9.72 -6.38 9.84
CA LYS A 37 -9.19 -6.41 8.47
C LYS A 37 -9.38 -7.75 7.76
N SER A 38 -8.84 -8.83 8.36
CA SER A 38 -8.99 -10.20 7.82
C SER A 38 -10.44 -10.67 7.82
N THR A 39 -11.25 -10.24 8.80
CA THR A 39 -12.68 -10.54 8.84
C THR A 39 -13.39 -9.91 7.64
N LEU A 40 -13.14 -8.63 7.37
CA LEU A 40 -13.68 -7.94 6.19
C LEU A 40 -13.24 -8.64 4.91
N LEU A 41 -11.94 -8.95 4.79
CA LEU A 41 -11.39 -9.63 3.62
C LEU A 41 -12.03 -11.01 3.39
N ASN A 42 -12.24 -11.78 4.46
CA ASN A 42 -12.89 -13.10 4.40
C ASN A 42 -14.37 -13.00 3.99
N ILE A 43 -15.08 -11.96 4.40
CA ILE A 43 -16.46 -11.70 3.95
C ILE A 43 -16.46 -11.34 2.46
N ILE A 44 -15.55 -10.46 2.02
CA ILE A 44 -15.40 -10.10 0.60
C ILE A 44 -15.06 -11.33 -0.24
N ALA A 45 -14.17 -12.18 0.24
CA ALA A 45 -13.81 -13.43 -0.43
C ALA A 45 -14.99 -14.42 -0.49
N GLY A 46 -15.89 -14.36 0.48
CA GLY A 46 -17.02 -15.30 0.64
C GLY A 46 -16.70 -16.52 1.50
N PHE A 47 -15.56 -16.53 2.20
CA PHE A 47 -15.22 -17.56 3.20
C PHE A 47 -16.09 -17.45 4.45
N SER A 48 -16.45 -16.22 4.82
CA SER A 48 -17.39 -15.95 5.90
C SER A 48 -18.66 -15.36 5.31
N VAL A 49 -19.79 -15.95 5.67
CA VAL A 49 -21.10 -15.47 5.23
C VAL A 49 -21.74 -14.72 6.39
N PRO A 50 -22.05 -13.42 6.22
CA PRO A 50 -22.69 -12.63 7.26
C PRO A 50 -24.04 -13.20 7.70
N HIS A 51 -24.42 -12.94 8.93
CA HIS A 51 -25.72 -13.39 9.46
C HIS A 51 -26.88 -12.89 8.61
N LYS A 52 -27.84 -13.75 8.37
CA LYS A 52 -29.01 -13.46 7.53
C LYS A 52 -29.95 -12.40 8.12
N THR A 53 -29.72 -11.95 9.35
CA THR A 53 -30.56 -10.97 10.06
C THR A 53 -30.22 -9.52 9.77
N HIS A 54 -29.01 -9.22 9.32
CA HIS A 54 -28.56 -7.86 9.03
C HIS A 54 -28.65 -7.51 7.55
N MET A 55 -28.79 -6.22 7.25
CA MET A 55 -28.70 -5.72 5.87
C MET A 55 -27.22 -5.67 5.48
N ASN A 56 -26.85 -6.54 4.56
CA ASN A 56 -25.47 -6.65 4.06
C ASN A 56 -25.49 -6.75 2.54
N SER A 57 -24.58 -6.05 1.87
CA SER A 57 -24.40 -6.16 0.42
C SER A 57 -22.94 -6.05 0.01
N ILE A 58 -22.57 -6.80 -1.00
CA ILE A 58 -21.29 -6.69 -1.69
C ILE A 58 -21.55 -6.81 -3.18
N SER A 59 -21.04 -5.88 -3.96
CA SER A 59 -21.01 -5.97 -5.42
C SER A 59 -19.66 -5.57 -5.97
N PHE A 60 -19.20 -6.24 -7.02
CA PHE A 60 -17.95 -5.97 -7.71
C PHE A 60 -18.22 -5.79 -9.21
N ASN A 61 -17.89 -4.62 -9.73
CA ASN A 61 -18.10 -4.26 -11.14
C ASN A 61 -19.53 -4.61 -11.62
N HIS A 62 -20.53 -4.18 -10.85
CA HIS A 62 -21.97 -4.44 -11.07
C HIS A 62 -22.40 -5.90 -10.88
N GLN A 63 -21.49 -6.84 -10.64
CA GLN A 63 -21.84 -8.20 -10.27
C GLN A 63 -22.13 -8.28 -8.78
N ARG A 64 -23.32 -8.72 -8.42
CA ARG A 64 -23.71 -8.94 -7.03
C ARG A 64 -23.02 -10.19 -6.47
N TRP A 65 -22.31 -10.03 -5.36
CA TRP A 65 -21.67 -11.15 -4.65
C TRP A 65 -22.42 -11.55 -3.38
N LEU A 66 -22.99 -10.56 -2.71
CA LEU A 66 -23.81 -10.75 -1.52
C LEU A 66 -24.94 -9.73 -1.55
N LYS A 67 -26.14 -10.15 -1.17
CA LYS A 67 -27.24 -9.21 -0.89
C LYS A 67 -28.18 -9.78 0.16
N LYS A 68 -28.45 -8.98 1.16
CA LYS A 68 -29.51 -9.18 2.13
C LYS A 68 -30.23 -7.87 2.36
N ASN A 69 -31.52 -7.85 2.09
CA ASN A 69 -32.42 -6.78 2.51
C ASN A 69 -33.72 -7.41 3.02
N SER A 70 -34.62 -6.59 3.58
CA SER A 70 -35.92 -7.06 4.11
C SER A 70 -36.90 -7.51 3.03
N ALA A 71 -36.70 -7.10 1.79
CA ALA A 71 -37.66 -7.27 0.68
C ALA A 71 -37.25 -8.40 -0.31
N GLU A 72 -36.01 -8.83 -0.32
CA GLU A 72 -35.51 -9.82 -1.28
C GLU A 72 -34.93 -11.07 -0.58
N PRO A 73 -34.95 -12.24 -1.25
CA PRO A 73 -34.29 -13.43 -0.76
C PRO A 73 -32.78 -13.19 -0.56
N PHE A 74 -32.20 -13.88 0.43
CA PHE A 74 -30.75 -13.86 0.65
C PHE A 74 -30.03 -14.42 -0.59
N TYR A 75 -29.12 -13.63 -1.14
CA TYR A 75 -28.28 -14.01 -2.26
C TYR A 75 -26.81 -14.04 -1.84
N HIS A 76 -26.11 -15.11 -2.18
CA HIS A 76 -24.68 -15.27 -1.96
C HIS A 76 -24.07 -16.00 -3.15
N LEU A 77 -23.19 -15.30 -3.88
CA LEU A 77 -22.44 -15.90 -4.99
C LEU A 77 -21.36 -16.81 -4.40
N PRO A 78 -21.34 -18.10 -4.78
CA PRO A 78 -20.32 -19.04 -4.31
C PRO A 78 -18.90 -18.58 -4.65
N ILE A 79 -17.93 -18.88 -3.77
CA ILE A 79 -16.53 -18.44 -3.89
C ILE A 79 -15.94 -18.81 -5.27
N HIS A 80 -16.15 -20.04 -5.72
CA HIS A 80 -15.61 -20.53 -6.98
C HIS A 80 -16.18 -19.84 -8.24
N GLN A 81 -17.23 -19.03 -8.09
CA GLN A 81 -17.79 -18.19 -9.16
C GLN A 81 -17.33 -16.75 -9.07
N ARG A 82 -16.70 -16.34 -7.97
CA ARG A 82 -16.03 -15.05 -7.86
C ARG A 82 -14.66 -15.18 -8.53
N ARG A 83 -14.39 -14.31 -9.48
CA ARG A 83 -13.08 -14.28 -10.16
C ARG A 83 -12.04 -13.57 -9.30
N ILE A 84 -11.78 -14.12 -8.12
CA ILE A 84 -10.80 -13.59 -7.16
C ILE A 84 -9.70 -14.61 -6.91
N ALA A 85 -8.53 -14.13 -6.55
CA ALA A 85 -7.47 -14.91 -5.94
C ALA A 85 -7.26 -14.44 -4.50
N TYR A 86 -6.93 -15.35 -3.60
CA TYR A 86 -6.67 -15.06 -2.20
C TYR A 86 -5.28 -15.57 -1.82
N VAL A 87 -4.43 -14.67 -1.35
CA VAL A 87 -3.08 -14.95 -0.88
C VAL A 87 -3.03 -14.68 0.61
N THR A 88 -2.81 -15.71 1.39
CA THR A 88 -2.77 -15.67 2.86
C THR A 88 -1.36 -15.44 3.39
N GLN A 89 -1.25 -15.12 4.66
CA GLN A 89 0.01 -15.02 5.40
C GLN A 89 0.87 -16.29 5.26
N THR A 90 0.23 -17.47 5.35
CA THR A 90 0.85 -18.76 5.03
C THR A 90 0.50 -19.12 3.59
N ALA A 91 1.46 -19.51 2.77
CA ALA A 91 1.30 -19.67 1.32
C ALA A 91 0.23 -20.68 0.87
N CYS A 92 -0.28 -21.55 1.75
CA CYS A 92 -1.35 -22.53 1.51
C CYS A 92 -1.18 -23.31 0.20
N LEU A 93 0.04 -23.77 -0.10
CA LEU A 93 0.34 -24.59 -1.27
C LEU A 93 -0.12 -26.04 -1.03
N PHE A 94 -0.44 -26.76 -2.10
CA PHE A 94 -0.72 -28.18 -2.04
C PHE A 94 0.59 -28.95 -1.81
N SER A 95 0.82 -29.42 -0.59
CA SER A 95 2.07 -30.07 -0.16
C SER A 95 2.44 -31.33 -0.93
N HIS A 96 1.43 -32.07 -1.44
CA HIS A 96 1.58 -33.29 -2.23
C HIS A 96 1.85 -33.04 -3.73
N LEU A 97 1.84 -31.79 -4.18
CA LEU A 97 2.10 -31.39 -5.55
C LEU A 97 3.41 -30.60 -5.64
N THR A 98 4.16 -30.80 -6.70
CA THR A 98 5.31 -29.95 -7.02
C THR A 98 4.85 -28.50 -7.28
N VAL A 99 5.78 -27.55 -7.27
CA VAL A 99 5.51 -26.15 -7.63
C VAL A 99 4.83 -26.08 -9.00
N GLU A 100 5.38 -26.72 -10.02
CA GLU A 100 4.79 -26.76 -11.36
C GLU A 100 3.32 -27.22 -11.33
N LYS A 101 3.04 -28.32 -10.63
CA LYS A 101 1.67 -28.87 -10.53
C LYS A 101 0.74 -27.95 -9.73
N ASN A 102 1.23 -27.25 -8.71
CA ASN A 102 0.48 -26.20 -8.01
C ASN A 102 0.06 -25.07 -8.94
N LEU A 103 0.98 -24.62 -9.81
CA LEU A 103 0.71 -23.56 -10.80
C LEU A 103 -0.24 -24.07 -11.91
N GLN A 104 0.00 -25.28 -12.43
CA GLN A 104 -0.85 -25.89 -13.44
C GLN A 104 -2.29 -26.12 -12.95
N TYR A 105 -2.47 -26.43 -11.66
CA TYR A 105 -3.78 -26.53 -11.04
C TYR A 105 -4.59 -25.24 -11.18
N ALA A 106 -3.95 -24.07 -10.98
CA ALA A 106 -4.62 -22.77 -11.14
C ALA A 106 -5.00 -22.53 -12.61
N ILE A 107 -4.10 -22.83 -13.53
CA ILE A 107 -4.34 -22.68 -14.96
C ILE A 107 -5.56 -23.52 -15.42
N ASN A 108 -5.62 -24.79 -14.99
CA ASN A 108 -6.68 -25.71 -15.36
C ASN A 108 -8.05 -25.34 -14.75
N ARG A 109 -8.07 -24.44 -13.76
CA ARG A 109 -9.28 -23.98 -13.07
C ARG A 109 -9.67 -22.55 -13.43
N ARG A 110 -9.05 -21.95 -14.43
CA ARG A 110 -9.43 -20.62 -14.94
C ARG A 110 -10.89 -20.62 -15.39
N LEU A 111 -11.62 -19.58 -15.00
CA LEU A 111 -13.00 -19.38 -15.45
C LEU A 111 -13.07 -18.75 -16.84
N VAL A 112 -11.99 -18.10 -17.27
CA VAL A 112 -11.86 -17.44 -18.58
C VAL A 112 -10.44 -17.62 -19.11
N ALA A 113 -10.31 -17.54 -20.45
CA ALA A 113 -8.99 -17.45 -21.06
C ALA A 113 -8.24 -16.20 -20.58
N SER A 114 -6.92 -16.26 -20.54
CA SER A 114 -6.07 -15.18 -20.06
C SER A 114 -4.75 -15.17 -20.82
N ASP A 115 -4.26 -13.97 -21.09
CA ASP A 115 -2.94 -13.74 -21.70
C ASP A 115 -1.79 -13.86 -20.69
N ILE A 116 -2.10 -14.09 -19.40
CA ILE A 116 -1.07 -14.30 -18.38
C ILE A 116 -0.34 -15.60 -18.64
N ASN A 117 0.91 -15.47 -19.07
CA ASN A 117 1.75 -16.58 -19.51
C ASN A 117 2.48 -17.22 -18.34
N PHE A 118 2.53 -18.55 -18.31
CA PHE A 118 3.23 -19.33 -17.28
C PHE A 118 4.72 -18.96 -17.16
N ASN A 119 5.43 -18.93 -18.31
CA ASN A 119 6.87 -18.65 -18.30
C ASN A 119 7.19 -17.20 -17.89
N ASP A 120 6.35 -16.24 -18.30
CA ASP A 120 6.51 -14.84 -17.88
C ASP A 120 6.38 -14.70 -16.37
N ILE A 121 5.35 -15.31 -15.76
CA ILE A 121 5.18 -15.30 -14.30
C ILE A 121 6.35 -15.97 -13.59
N CYS A 122 6.81 -17.14 -14.10
CA CYS A 122 7.94 -17.84 -13.49
C CYS A 122 9.23 -17.02 -13.56
N THR A 123 9.44 -16.27 -14.64
CA THR A 123 10.61 -15.38 -14.81
C THR A 123 10.53 -14.20 -13.85
N ARG A 124 9.41 -13.48 -13.82
CA ARG A 124 9.22 -12.30 -12.97
C ARG A 124 9.34 -12.60 -11.48
N LEU A 125 8.83 -13.75 -11.05
CA LEU A 125 8.90 -14.20 -9.66
C LEU A 125 10.14 -15.04 -9.34
N LYS A 126 11.02 -15.25 -10.33
CA LYS A 126 12.27 -16.02 -10.19
C LYS A 126 12.05 -17.44 -9.61
N ILE A 127 11.01 -18.14 -10.09
CA ILE A 127 10.64 -19.47 -9.57
C ILE A 127 10.95 -20.65 -10.52
N HIS A 128 11.61 -20.41 -11.64
CA HIS A 128 11.95 -21.50 -12.61
C HIS A 128 12.71 -22.65 -11.98
N THR A 129 13.67 -22.35 -11.10
CA THR A 129 14.51 -23.37 -10.43
C THR A 129 13.78 -24.13 -9.32
N LEU A 130 12.54 -23.72 -9.03
CA LEU A 130 11.72 -24.31 -7.97
C LEU A 130 10.67 -25.28 -8.50
N LEU A 131 10.44 -25.34 -9.82
CA LEU A 131 9.29 -26.01 -10.42
C LEU A 131 9.15 -27.49 -10.04
N ASP A 132 10.27 -28.21 -9.92
CA ASP A 132 10.29 -29.64 -9.57
C ASP A 132 10.24 -29.89 -8.06
N LYS A 133 10.38 -28.84 -7.23
CA LYS A 133 10.42 -29.00 -5.77
C LYS A 133 8.99 -29.15 -5.20
N LEU A 134 8.90 -29.84 -4.06
CA LEU A 134 7.70 -29.83 -3.21
C LEU A 134 7.70 -28.58 -2.31
N PRO A 135 6.52 -28.07 -1.91
CA PRO A 135 6.42 -26.90 -1.03
C PRO A 135 7.24 -26.98 0.25
N ASP A 136 7.32 -28.15 0.86
CA ASP A 136 8.06 -28.36 2.12
C ASP A 136 9.60 -28.19 1.96
N ASN A 137 10.10 -28.18 0.72
CA ASN A 137 11.50 -27.95 0.40
C ASN A 137 11.80 -26.50 -0.01
N LEU A 138 10.87 -25.58 0.22
CA LEU A 138 10.98 -24.18 -0.11
C LEU A 138 11.12 -23.34 1.16
N SER A 139 11.89 -22.26 1.07
CA SER A 139 11.88 -21.20 2.10
C SER A 139 10.53 -20.48 2.12
N GLY A 140 10.22 -19.75 3.20
CA GLY A 140 8.97 -18.99 3.33
C GLY A 140 8.77 -17.97 2.19
N GLY A 141 9.84 -17.26 1.80
CA GLY A 141 9.79 -16.33 0.67
C GLY A 141 9.55 -17.03 -0.68
N GLU A 142 10.20 -18.20 -0.90
CA GLU A 142 9.95 -19.00 -2.10
C GLU A 142 8.50 -19.52 -2.15
N GLN A 143 7.97 -20.02 -1.02
CA GLN A 143 6.56 -20.44 -0.93
C GLN A 143 5.61 -19.28 -1.25
N GLN A 144 5.90 -18.08 -0.74
CA GLN A 144 5.08 -16.89 -0.98
C GLN A 144 5.11 -16.47 -2.45
N ARG A 145 6.29 -16.47 -3.11
CA ARG A 145 6.40 -16.21 -4.54
C ARG A 145 5.57 -17.21 -5.37
N VAL A 146 5.61 -18.49 -5.01
CA VAL A 146 4.79 -19.52 -5.67
C VAL A 146 3.30 -19.32 -5.43
N ALA A 147 2.89 -18.89 -4.23
CA ALA A 147 1.48 -18.59 -3.94
C ALA A 147 0.98 -17.40 -4.76
N ILE A 148 1.78 -16.35 -4.91
CA ILE A 148 1.49 -15.19 -5.76
C ILE A 148 1.40 -15.62 -7.23
N ALA A 149 2.34 -16.44 -7.71
CA ALA A 149 2.30 -17.00 -9.08
C ALA A 149 1.00 -17.78 -9.32
N ARG A 150 0.63 -18.65 -8.40
CA ARG A 150 -0.60 -19.44 -8.47
C ARG A 150 -1.86 -18.55 -8.49
N ALA A 151 -1.87 -17.49 -7.70
CA ALA A 151 -2.94 -16.51 -7.67
C ALA A 151 -3.12 -15.82 -9.03
N LEU A 152 -2.05 -15.29 -9.62
CA LEU A 152 -2.06 -14.64 -10.92
C LEU A 152 -2.48 -15.60 -12.04
N LEU A 153 -1.92 -16.81 -12.06
CA LEU A 153 -2.21 -17.83 -13.05
C LEU A 153 -3.67 -18.33 -13.02
N SER A 154 -4.45 -18.04 -11.98
CA SER A 154 -5.89 -18.31 -11.96
C SER A 154 -6.71 -17.30 -12.77
N SER A 155 -6.10 -16.25 -13.32
CA SER A 155 -6.76 -15.17 -14.09
C SER A 155 -7.84 -14.42 -13.29
N PRO A 156 -7.48 -13.88 -12.13
CA PRO A 156 -8.42 -13.16 -11.27
C PRO A 156 -8.74 -11.77 -11.81
N GLN A 157 -9.87 -11.21 -11.40
CA GLN A 157 -10.23 -9.79 -11.58
C GLN A 157 -9.87 -8.93 -10.37
N LEU A 158 -9.55 -9.56 -9.24
CA LEU A 158 -9.16 -8.91 -8.00
C LEU A 158 -8.30 -9.90 -7.21
N ILE A 159 -7.19 -9.44 -6.66
CA ILE A 159 -6.37 -10.25 -5.76
C ILE A 159 -6.51 -9.71 -4.35
N LEU A 160 -6.80 -10.62 -3.42
CA LEU A 160 -6.93 -10.35 -2.00
C LEU A 160 -5.67 -10.85 -1.30
N PHE A 161 -4.96 -9.95 -0.62
CA PHE A 161 -3.77 -10.27 0.17
C PHE A 161 -4.06 -10.07 1.66
N ASP A 162 -3.89 -11.11 2.47
CA ASP A 162 -4.10 -11.06 3.91
C ASP A 162 -2.76 -11.17 4.64
N GLU A 163 -2.15 -10.03 4.96
CA GLU A 163 -0.83 -9.90 5.60
C GLU A 163 0.26 -10.79 4.96
N PRO A 164 0.42 -10.78 3.63
CA PRO A 164 1.20 -11.80 2.91
C PRO A 164 2.69 -11.81 3.24
N LEU A 165 3.22 -10.75 3.84
CA LEU A 165 4.65 -10.57 4.09
C LEU A 165 5.03 -10.57 5.58
N SER A 166 4.05 -10.72 6.48
CA SER A 166 4.26 -10.58 7.92
C SER A 166 5.19 -11.64 8.54
N ALA A 167 5.31 -12.81 7.91
CA ALA A 167 6.16 -13.91 8.38
C ALA A 167 7.57 -13.91 7.77
N LEU A 168 7.91 -12.92 6.93
CA LEU A 168 9.16 -12.86 6.19
C LEU A 168 10.18 -11.95 6.86
N ASP A 169 11.46 -12.29 6.70
CA ASP A 169 12.55 -11.38 7.02
C ASP A 169 12.60 -10.18 6.06
N GLU A 170 13.36 -9.16 6.42
CA GLU A 170 13.41 -7.88 5.70
C GLU A 170 13.81 -8.02 4.23
N ASN A 171 14.84 -8.84 3.92
CA ASN A 171 15.33 -8.99 2.55
C ASN A 171 14.29 -9.67 1.65
N ASN A 172 13.67 -10.75 2.13
CA ASN A 172 12.60 -11.43 1.39
C ASN A 172 11.36 -10.53 1.24
N ARG A 173 11.04 -9.74 2.26
CA ARG A 173 9.93 -8.76 2.20
C ARG A 173 10.16 -7.74 1.10
N GLU A 174 11.33 -7.11 1.05
CA GLU A 174 11.70 -6.13 0.03
C GLU A 174 11.65 -6.71 -1.39
N GLU A 175 12.16 -7.93 -1.58
CA GLU A 175 12.13 -8.60 -2.88
C GLU A 175 10.69 -8.85 -3.34
N ILE A 176 9.81 -9.33 -2.45
CA ILE A 176 8.42 -9.63 -2.82
C ILE A 176 7.63 -8.33 -3.05
N LEU A 177 7.85 -7.27 -2.26
CA LEU A 177 7.23 -5.98 -2.50
C LEU A 177 7.56 -5.46 -3.91
N HIS A 178 8.82 -5.53 -4.30
CA HIS A 178 9.25 -5.15 -5.65
C HIS A 178 8.57 -6.00 -6.73
N HIS A 179 8.42 -7.31 -6.53
CA HIS A 179 7.67 -8.15 -7.45
C HIS A 179 6.19 -7.77 -7.54
N LEU A 180 5.53 -7.46 -6.40
CA LEU A 180 4.12 -7.03 -6.39
C LEU A 180 3.90 -5.73 -7.15
N GLU A 181 4.80 -4.75 -7.01
CA GLU A 181 4.78 -3.50 -7.78
C GLU A 181 4.84 -3.78 -9.30
N GLN A 182 5.85 -4.56 -9.72
CA GLN A 182 6.03 -4.90 -11.13
C GLN A 182 4.84 -5.68 -11.71
N LEU A 183 4.27 -6.60 -10.93
CA LEU A 183 3.13 -7.39 -11.36
C LEU A 183 1.88 -6.53 -11.50
N HIS A 184 1.64 -5.63 -10.53
CA HIS A 184 0.51 -4.71 -10.60
C HIS A 184 0.60 -3.82 -11.85
N GLN A 185 1.76 -3.17 -12.09
CA GLN A 185 2.00 -2.32 -13.26
C GLN A 185 1.85 -3.07 -14.59
N SER A 186 2.30 -4.33 -14.63
CA SER A 186 2.29 -5.12 -15.88
C SER A 186 0.92 -5.68 -16.24
N PHE A 187 0.12 -6.07 -15.26
CA PHE A 187 -1.15 -6.75 -15.48
C PHE A 187 -2.38 -5.89 -15.19
N GLY A 188 -2.22 -4.78 -14.47
CA GLY A 188 -3.32 -3.88 -14.11
C GLY A 188 -4.42 -4.53 -13.26
N ILE A 189 -4.12 -5.66 -12.61
CA ILE A 189 -5.08 -6.34 -11.74
C ILE A 189 -5.16 -5.56 -10.43
N PRO A 190 -6.35 -5.15 -9.96
CA PRO A 190 -6.49 -4.48 -8.68
C PRO A 190 -6.14 -5.42 -7.51
N PHE A 191 -5.51 -4.83 -6.49
CA PHE A 191 -5.20 -5.52 -5.24
C PHE A 191 -6.04 -4.94 -4.09
N LEU A 192 -6.51 -5.80 -3.23
CA LEU A 192 -6.99 -5.45 -1.90
C LEU A 192 -6.03 -6.05 -0.89
N TYR A 193 -5.23 -5.20 -0.25
CA TYR A 193 -4.04 -5.59 0.49
C TYR A 193 -4.18 -5.27 1.97
N VAL A 194 -4.28 -6.29 2.81
CA VAL A 194 -4.33 -6.13 4.27
C VAL A 194 -2.91 -6.07 4.81
N THR A 195 -2.60 -5.02 5.55
CA THR A 195 -1.35 -4.87 6.28
C THR A 195 -1.52 -4.01 7.55
N HIS A 196 -0.60 -4.15 8.48
CA HIS A 196 -0.39 -3.23 9.60
C HIS A 196 0.99 -2.55 9.53
N ASN A 197 1.77 -2.83 8.47
CA ASN A 197 3.08 -2.25 8.25
C ASN A 197 2.96 -0.98 7.40
N LEU A 198 3.41 0.15 7.97
CA LEU A 198 3.36 1.45 7.31
C LEU A 198 4.26 1.52 6.06
N GLU A 199 5.38 0.78 6.03
CA GLU A 199 6.29 0.77 4.89
C GLU A 199 5.68 0.07 3.68
N GLU A 200 5.03 -1.09 3.91
CA GLU A 200 4.26 -1.78 2.86
C GLU A 200 3.14 -0.89 2.33
N LEU A 201 2.41 -0.23 3.27
CA LEU A 201 1.34 0.71 2.93
C LEU A 201 1.86 1.83 2.02
N MET A 202 2.92 2.53 2.43
CA MET A 202 3.49 3.66 1.67
C MET A 202 4.05 3.25 0.32
N ARG A 203 4.51 2.01 0.19
CA ARG A 203 5.11 1.52 -1.04
C ARG A 203 4.08 1.06 -2.07
N LEU A 204 3.06 0.31 -1.64
CA LEU A 204 2.13 -0.35 -2.55
C LEU A 204 0.82 0.42 -2.76
N ALA A 205 0.30 1.07 -1.69
CA ALA A 205 -1.07 1.56 -1.74
C ALA A 205 -1.24 2.84 -2.57
N ASP A 206 -2.31 2.89 -3.32
CA ASP A 206 -2.85 4.10 -3.95
C ASP A 206 -4.00 4.66 -3.12
N HIS A 207 -4.75 3.77 -2.48
CA HIS A 207 -5.93 4.09 -1.68
C HIS A 207 -5.92 3.32 -0.35
N VAL A 208 -6.50 3.89 0.71
CA VAL A 208 -6.46 3.29 2.05
C VAL A 208 -7.84 3.29 2.68
N LEU A 209 -8.23 2.11 3.17
CA LEU A 209 -9.31 1.93 4.13
C LEU A 209 -8.70 1.82 5.53
N LEU A 210 -8.90 2.82 6.35
CA LEU A 210 -8.43 2.81 7.74
C LEU A 210 -9.50 2.21 8.64
N LEU A 211 -9.22 1.04 9.22
CA LEU A 211 -10.12 0.35 10.13
C LEU A 211 -9.62 0.46 11.58
N ASN A 212 -10.53 0.72 12.50
CA ASN A 212 -10.29 0.65 13.93
C ASN A 212 -11.50 0.06 14.66
N ASN A 213 -11.28 -0.97 15.47
CA ASN A 213 -12.33 -1.66 16.24
C ASN A 213 -13.60 -1.99 15.43
N GLY A 214 -13.41 -2.49 14.21
CA GLY A 214 -14.51 -2.87 13.31
C GLY A 214 -15.23 -1.70 12.63
N GLN A 215 -14.77 -0.47 12.81
CA GLN A 215 -15.34 0.71 12.18
C GLN A 215 -14.41 1.24 11.10
N LEU A 216 -14.98 1.70 9.99
CA LEU A 216 -14.27 2.44 8.97
C LEU A 216 -14.04 3.88 9.46
N ILE A 217 -12.78 4.26 9.65
CA ILE A 217 -12.37 5.60 10.11
C ILE A 217 -12.16 6.54 8.93
N ALA A 218 -11.54 6.04 7.85
CA ALA A 218 -11.28 6.82 6.64
C ALA A 218 -11.22 5.90 5.42
N ASN A 219 -11.60 6.46 4.26
CA ASN A 219 -11.49 5.86 2.93
C ASN A 219 -11.02 6.95 1.97
N GLN A 220 -9.72 7.03 1.71
CA GLN A 220 -9.10 8.15 1.01
C GLN A 220 -7.85 7.69 0.24
N PRO A 221 -7.37 8.48 -0.75
CA PRO A 221 -6.04 8.30 -1.35
C PRO A 221 -4.96 8.30 -0.29
N ILE A 222 -3.88 7.55 -0.53
CA ILE A 222 -2.77 7.39 0.42
C ILE A 222 -2.15 8.72 0.83
N GLY A 223 -1.99 9.67 -0.10
CA GLY A 223 -1.41 10.99 0.17
C GLY A 223 -2.22 11.78 1.21
N ASP A 224 -3.55 11.73 1.10
CA ASP A 224 -4.47 12.42 2.02
C ASP A 224 -4.41 11.79 3.41
N ILE A 225 -4.46 10.46 3.49
CA ILE A 225 -4.36 9.71 4.77
C ILE A 225 -3.05 10.01 5.51
N LEU A 226 -1.92 10.01 4.81
CA LEU A 226 -0.62 10.23 5.41
C LEU A 226 -0.43 11.67 5.90
N SER A 227 -1.05 12.64 5.24
CA SER A 227 -0.94 14.06 5.57
C SER A 227 -2.03 14.60 6.49
N ASP A 228 -3.03 13.80 6.83
CA ASP A 228 -4.09 14.19 7.78
C ASP A 228 -3.58 14.07 9.22
N LEU A 229 -3.37 15.23 9.87
CA LEU A 229 -2.85 15.29 11.25
C LEU A 229 -3.84 14.80 12.30
N THR A 230 -5.12 14.63 11.96
CA THR A 230 -6.15 14.10 12.86
C THR A 230 -6.11 12.56 12.95
N LEU A 231 -5.53 11.91 11.94
CA LEU A 231 -5.47 10.45 11.86
C LEU A 231 -4.26 9.86 12.61
N PRO A 232 -4.39 8.64 13.15
CA PRO A 232 -3.31 8.02 13.93
C PRO A 232 -2.01 7.78 13.13
N LEU A 233 -2.10 7.63 11.79
CA LEU A 233 -0.95 7.33 10.95
C LEU A 233 0.08 8.46 10.94
N SER A 234 -0.37 9.72 10.89
CA SER A 234 0.53 10.88 10.91
C SER A 234 1.31 10.99 12.22
N GLN A 235 0.78 10.44 13.32
CA GLN A 235 1.38 10.46 14.65
C GLN A 235 2.43 9.37 14.88
N GLN A 236 2.52 8.36 14.01
CA GLN A 236 3.51 7.28 14.14
C GLN A 236 4.94 7.79 13.98
N GLN A 237 5.92 7.15 14.63
CA GLN A 237 7.33 7.57 14.57
C GLN A 237 7.89 7.61 13.15
N ASN A 238 7.48 6.64 12.32
CA ASN A 238 7.88 6.54 10.91
C ASN A 238 6.84 7.18 9.97
N SER A 239 6.03 8.13 10.47
CA SER A 239 5.15 8.90 9.61
C SER A 239 5.95 9.70 8.58
N GLY A 240 5.33 9.97 7.44
CA GLY A 240 5.93 10.72 6.36
C GLY A 240 4.92 10.91 5.24
N VAL A 241 5.37 11.39 4.12
CA VAL A 241 4.57 11.59 2.92
C VAL A 241 5.16 10.83 1.74
N ILE A 242 4.31 10.58 0.76
CA ILE A 242 4.70 10.08 -0.55
C ILE A 242 4.64 11.24 -1.53
N ILE A 243 5.67 11.35 -2.37
CA ILE A 243 5.72 12.29 -3.48
C ILE A 243 5.95 11.48 -4.75
N GLU A 244 5.16 11.75 -5.76
CA GLU A 244 5.29 11.17 -7.09
C GLU A 244 5.68 12.26 -8.09
N GLY A 245 6.58 11.92 -9.00
CA GLY A 245 7.00 12.88 -10.00
C GLY A 245 7.93 12.30 -11.04
N SER A 246 8.17 13.08 -12.08
CA SER A 246 9.12 12.75 -13.16
C SER A 246 10.54 13.10 -12.76
N VAL A 247 11.48 12.29 -13.21
CA VAL A 247 12.91 12.58 -13.05
C VAL A 247 13.37 13.43 -14.24
N ASP A 248 13.92 14.61 -13.99
CA ASP A 248 14.45 15.50 -15.03
C ASP A 248 15.85 15.08 -15.49
N LEU A 249 16.69 14.69 -14.53
CA LEU A 249 18.11 14.43 -14.77
C LEU A 249 18.60 13.26 -13.91
N PHE A 250 19.51 12.47 -14.46
CA PHE A 250 20.37 11.57 -13.71
C PHE A 250 21.82 12.06 -13.78
N ASP A 251 22.35 12.45 -12.62
CA ASP A 251 23.75 12.83 -12.49
C ASP A 251 24.61 11.59 -12.24
N LYS A 252 25.31 11.14 -13.28
CA LYS A 252 26.16 9.94 -13.21
C LYS A 252 27.38 10.11 -12.31
N GLN A 253 27.88 11.33 -12.15
CA GLN A 253 29.06 11.60 -11.32
C GLN A 253 28.76 11.40 -9.84
N TYR A 254 27.60 11.84 -9.41
CA TYR A 254 27.20 11.81 -8.00
C TYR A 254 26.15 10.73 -7.68
N GLN A 255 25.71 9.95 -8.68
CA GLN A 255 24.64 8.95 -8.55
C GLN A 255 23.37 9.56 -7.95
N LEU A 256 22.94 10.70 -8.50
CA LEU A 256 21.77 11.44 -8.03
C LEU A 256 20.73 11.57 -9.14
N LEU A 257 19.47 11.32 -8.75
CA LEU A 257 18.29 11.64 -9.56
C LEU A 257 17.75 13.01 -9.16
N LYS A 258 17.39 13.84 -10.14
CA LYS A 258 16.71 15.10 -9.94
C LYS A 258 15.22 14.95 -10.22
N LEU A 259 14.40 14.89 -9.17
CA LEU A 259 12.95 14.80 -9.25
C LEU A 259 12.34 16.19 -9.38
N ASN A 260 11.46 16.37 -10.34
CA ASN A 260 10.71 17.61 -10.57
C ASN A 260 9.48 17.66 -9.65
N LEU A 261 9.35 18.76 -8.90
CA LEU A 261 8.18 19.05 -8.07
C LEU A 261 7.21 20.07 -8.71
N GLY A 262 7.57 20.63 -9.88
CA GLY A 262 6.88 21.77 -10.48
C GLY A 262 7.45 23.11 -10.04
N ASN A 263 7.03 24.20 -10.70
CA ASN A 263 7.41 25.60 -10.41
C ASN A 263 8.93 25.85 -10.25
N GLY A 264 9.77 25.04 -10.90
CA GLY A 264 11.22 25.12 -10.81
C GLY A 264 11.82 24.51 -9.54
N GLN A 265 11.01 23.91 -8.67
CA GLN A 265 11.48 23.19 -7.50
C GLN A 265 11.82 21.74 -7.83
N HIS A 266 12.81 21.21 -7.15
CA HIS A 266 13.26 19.84 -7.37
C HIS A 266 13.85 19.23 -6.09
N LEU A 267 13.90 17.90 -6.07
CA LEU A 267 14.59 17.12 -5.05
C LEU A 267 15.69 16.27 -5.66
N TRP A 268 16.82 16.21 -4.96
CA TRP A 268 17.91 15.31 -5.28
C TRP A 268 17.79 14.04 -4.46
N ILE A 269 17.81 12.89 -5.13
CA ILE A 269 17.60 11.56 -4.53
C ILE A 269 18.83 10.73 -4.87
N SER A 270 19.44 10.11 -3.85
CA SER A 270 20.52 9.16 -4.07
C SER A 270 19.94 7.81 -4.48
N ASP A 271 20.39 7.31 -5.63
CA ASP A 271 20.08 5.96 -6.10
C ASP A 271 21.35 5.26 -6.59
N ALA A 272 21.91 4.44 -5.73
CA ALA A 272 23.13 3.67 -6.03
C ALA A 272 22.95 2.64 -7.15
N ASN A 273 21.73 2.27 -7.48
CA ASN A 273 21.39 1.28 -8.50
C ASN A 273 20.98 1.89 -9.83
N ALA A 274 20.75 3.19 -9.89
CA ALA A 274 20.43 3.86 -11.14
C ALA A 274 21.64 3.89 -12.07
N ASN A 275 21.44 3.44 -13.31
CA ASN A 275 22.44 3.54 -14.37
C ASN A 275 22.05 4.60 -15.42
N GLU A 276 20.77 4.96 -15.43
CA GLU A 276 20.18 5.92 -16.35
C GLU A 276 18.93 6.58 -15.73
N LYS A 277 18.44 7.63 -16.40
CA LYS A 277 17.20 8.30 -16.01
C LYS A 277 16.02 7.34 -16.18
N PRO A 278 15.17 7.14 -15.15
CA PRO A 278 13.92 6.38 -15.28
C PRO A 278 13.00 6.97 -16.36
N ALA A 279 12.39 6.09 -17.16
CA ALA A 279 11.47 6.50 -18.23
C ALA A 279 10.04 6.81 -17.72
N HIS A 280 9.75 6.46 -16.49
CA HIS A 280 8.45 6.60 -15.83
C HIS A 280 8.57 7.50 -14.60
N ASN A 281 7.44 7.91 -14.06
CA ASN A 281 7.39 8.57 -12.77
C ASN A 281 7.92 7.66 -11.67
N ILE A 282 8.54 8.26 -10.68
CA ILE A 282 9.01 7.57 -9.50
C ILE A 282 8.20 8.00 -8.27
N ARG A 283 8.06 7.08 -7.32
CA ARG A 283 7.45 7.31 -6.02
C ARG A 283 8.56 7.37 -4.97
N ILE A 284 8.58 8.44 -4.18
CA ILE A 284 9.54 8.62 -3.10
C ILE A 284 8.84 8.81 -1.77
N ARG A 285 9.52 8.43 -0.70
CA ARG A 285 9.09 8.63 0.68
C ARG A 285 9.99 9.65 1.37
N VAL A 286 9.35 10.61 2.04
CA VAL A 286 10.00 11.58 2.91
C VAL A 286 9.45 11.40 4.32
N TYR A 287 10.28 10.94 5.25
CA TYR A 287 9.87 10.81 6.65
C TYR A 287 9.79 12.18 7.33
N ALA A 288 8.78 12.38 8.18
CA ALA A 288 8.62 13.61 8.94
C ALA A 288 9.81 13.92 9.87
N LYS A 289 10.50 12.88 10.35
CA LYS A 289 11.70 13.02 11.19
C LYS A 289 12.94 13.51 10.42
N ASP A 290 12.96 13.35 9.09
CA ASP A 290 14.07 13.72 8.22
C ASP A 290 13.88 15.12 7.59
N VAL A 291 12.79 15.81 7.96
CA VAL A 291 12.51 17.18 7.53
C VAL A 291 12.69 18.13 8.71
N SER A 292 13.64 19.06 8.58
CA SER A 292 13.83 20.18 9.50
C SER A 292 13.34 21.49 8.89
N ILE A 293 13.04 22.47 9.74
CA ILE A 293 12.52 23.78 9.35
C ILE A 293 13.54 24.86 9.70
N THR A 294 13.80 25.78 8.76
CA THR A 294 14.61 26.98 9.00
C THR A 294 13.88 28.22 8.49
N LEU A 295 14.13 29.38 9.12
CA LEU A 295 13.52 30.65 8.71
C LEU A 295 14.16 31.22 7.44
N GLU A 296 15.43 30.88 7.20
CA GLU A 296 16.23 31.30 6.06
C GLU A 296 16.83 30.10 5.33
N ALA A 297 17.09 30.24 4.05
CA ALA A 297 17.78 29.21 3.27
C ALA A 297 19.21 29.02 3.76
N ALA A 298 19.57 27.83 4.21
CA ALA A 298 20.93 27.55 4.63
C ALA A 298 21.88 27.49 3.43
N THR A 299 22.95 28.30 3.46
CA THR A 299 23.94 28.38 2.40
C THR A 299 25.18 27.51 2.63
N GLN A 300 25.41 27.10 3.86
CA GLN A 300 26.56 26.24 4.26
C GLN A 300 26.02 24.98 4.93
N SER A 301 25.45 24.08 4.11
CA SER A 301 24.82 22.84 4.58
C SER A 301 25.21 21.68 3.69
N SER A 302 25.38 20.50 4.27
CA SER A 302 25.50 19.24 3.51
C SER A 302 24.15 18.73 2.98
N ILE A 303 23.05 19.38 3.34
CA ILE A 303 21.70 19.02 2.88
C ILE A 303 21.48 19.69 1.51
N LEU A 304 21.30 18.87 0.48
CA LEU A 304 21.06 19.36 -0.89
C LEU A 304 19.61 19.85 -1.08
N ASN A 305 18.68 19.23 -0.39
CA ASN A 305 17.25 19.48 -0.55
C ASN A 305 16.78 20.54 0.43
N ILE A 306 16.83 21.80 0.01
CA ILE A 306 16.35 22.96 0.77
C ILE A 306 15.33 23.65 -0.11
N ILE A 307 14.06 23.59 0.26
CA ILE A 307 12.96 24.10 -0.57
C ILE A 307 12.10 25.09 0.21
N PRO A 308 11.63 26.18 -0.42
CA PRO A 308 10.69 27.11 0.20
C PRO A 308 9.33 26.45 0.33
N VAL A 309 8.69 26.61 1.49
CA VAL A 309 7.40 26.01 1.83
C VAL A 309 6.60 26.97 2.70
N VAL A 310 5.27 26.71 2.80
CA VAL A 310 4.40 27.45 3.69
C VAL A 310 3.82 26.51 4.74
N ILE A 311 3.83 26.90 6.00
CA ILE A 311 3.21 26.13 7.10
C ILE A 311 1.69 26.18 6.90
N SER A 312 1.08 25.02 6.65
CA SER A 312 -0.37 24.91 6.48
C SER A 312 -1.10 24.49 7.75
N GLU A 313 -0.46 23.69 8.61
CA GLU A 313 -1.04 23.19 9.85
C GLU A 313 0.03 22.81 10.86
N ILE A 314 -0.25 22.94 12.16
CA ILE A 314 0.60 22.46 13.25
C ILE A 314 -0.27 21.60 14.16
N SER A 315 0.14 20.36 14.38
CA SER A 315 -0.59 19.44 15.27
C SER A 315 -0.51 19.86 16.73
N GLU A 316 -1.38 19.29 17.56
CA GLU A 316 -1.19 19.33 18.99
C GLU A 316 0.16 18.75 19.41
N VAL A 317 0.74 19.32 20.50
CA VAL A 317 1.97 18.81 21.09
C VAL A 317 1.67 17.52 21.86
N LYS A 318 2.33 16.43 21.46
CA LYS A 318 2.27 15.13 22.15
C LYS A 318 3.68 14.68 22.48
N ASN A 319 3.92 14.30 23.72
CA ASN A 319 5.25 13.86 24.21
C ASN A 319 6.38 14.85 23.86
N GLY A 320 6.10 16.17 23.95
CA GLY A 320 7.09 17.23 23.68
C GLY A 320 7.41 17.46 22.19
N GLN A 321 6.69 16.83 21.27
CA GLN A 321 6.84 16.97 19.83
C GLN A 321 5.51 17.35 19.17
N ALA A 322 5.59 18.00 18.01
CA ALA A 322 4.47 18.23 17.11
C ALA A 322 4.87 17.93 15.67
N ILE A 323 3.88 17.75 14.83
CA ILE A 323 4.04 17.61 13.38
C ILE A 323 3.58 18.91 12.76
N VAL A 324 4.45 19.46 11.91
CA VAL A 324 4.16 20.63 11.10
C VAL A 324 3.92 20.17 9.67
N LYS A 325 2.75 20.49 9.15
CA LYS A 325 2.38 20.24 7.75
C LYS A 325 2.82 21.43 6.91
N LEU A 326 3.58 21.14 5.89
CA LEU A 326 4.23 22.12 5.02
C LEU A 326 3.69 21.94 3.61
N ASN A 327 3.28 23.03 2.99
CA ASN A 327 2.83 23.06 1.60
C ASN A 327 3.97 23.53 0.68
N CYS A 328 4.28 22.70 -0.30
CA CYS A 328 5.20 22.98 -1.38
C CYS A 328 4.42 22.89 -2.71
N ASP A 329 3.74 23.95 -3.07
CA ASP A 329 2.83 24.01 -4.23
C ASP A 329 1.77 22.88 -4.20
N ASN A 330 1.92 21.87 -5.07
CA ASN A 330 1.00 20.72 -5.15
C ASN A 330 1.43 19.54 -4.27
N HIS A 331 2.54 19.66 -3.55
CA HIS A 331 3.07 18.60 -2.70
C HIS A 331 3.00 18.99 -1.23
N LEU A 332 2.78 18.00 -0.39
CA LEU A 332 2.78 18.14 1.05
C LEU A 332 4.04 17.51 1.63
N LEU A 333 4.57 18.13 2.67
CA LEU A 333 5.62 17.58 3.51
C LEU A 333 5.17 17.61 4.97
N LEU A 334 5.68 16.68 5.76
CA LEU A 334 5.53 16.68 7.20
C LEU A 334 6.89 16.89 7.84
N SER A 335 6.95 17.70 8.89
CA SER A 335 8.14 17.86 9.72
C SER A 335 7.80 17.56 11.17
N ARG A 336 8.51 16.61 11.78
CA ARG A 336 8.37 16.28 13.21
C ARG A 336 9.44 17.02 14.00
N ILE A 337 9.01 18.01 14.79
CA ILE A 337 9.92 18.86 15.56
C ILE A 337 9.48 18.94 17.02
N THR A 338 10.39 19.41 17.88
CA THR A 338 10.10 19.60 19.29
C THR A 338 9.23 20.85 19.52
N ALA A 339 8.40 20.83 20.57
CA ALA A 339 7.65 22.00 20.99
C ALA A 339 8.57 23.22 21.28
N LYS A 340 9.77 22.94 21.79
CA LYS A 340 10.79 23.98 22.02
C LYS A 340 11.23 24.64 20.71
N SER A 341 11.42 23.86 19.64
CA SER A 341 11.78 24.41 18.31
C SER A 341 10.68 25.29 17.74
N ILE A 342 9.40 24.88 17.88
CA ILE A 342 8.24 25.69 17.46
C ILE A 342 8.27 27.05 18.16
N GLN A 343 8.47 27.06 19.47
CA GLN A 343 8.51 28.28 20.27
C GLN A 343 9.72 29.17 19.93
N GLN A 344 10.92 28.58 19.78
CA GLN A 344 12.15 29.35 19.50
C GLN A 344 12.13 29.96 18.09
N LEU A 345 11.57 29.28 17.10
CA LEU A 345 11.45 29.78 15.73
C LEU A 345 10.20 30.64 15.53
N GLY A 346 9.30 30.69 16.52
CA GLY A 346 8.03 31.42 16.42
C GLY A 346 7.16 30.94 15.27
N LEU A 347 7.08 29.61 15.05
CA LEU A 347 6.37 29.05 13.92
C LEU A 347 4.86 29.21 14.06
N VAL A 348 4.23 29.75 13.03
CA VAL A 348 2.78 29.96 12.95
C VAL A 348 2.24 29.50 11.58
N VAL A 349 0.97 29.14 11.54
CA VAL A 349 0.28 28.78 10.28
C VAL A 349 0.28 29.99 9.33
N GLY A 350 0.55 29.75 8.06
CA GLY A 350 0.67 30.77 7.02
C GLY A 350 2.08 31.33 6.85
N GLN A 351 3.02 30.98 7.72
CA GLN A 351 4.40 31.47 7.63
C GLN A 351 5.18 30.77 6.52
N SER A 352 5.90 31.57 5.71
CA SER A 352 6.86 31.05 4.74
C SER A 352 8.18 30.69 5.44
N VAL A 353 8.66 29.48 5.20
CA VAL A 353 9.87 28.92 5.81
C VAL A 353 10.59 28.03 4.80
N PHE A 354 11.74 27.46 5.15
CA PHE A 354 12.45 26.50 4.32
C PHE A 354 12.42 25.11 4.97
N ALA A 355 12.03 24.10 4.18
CA ALA A 355 12.16 22.71 4.55
C ALA A 355 13.53 22.18 4.12
N GLN A 356 14.28 21.61 5.06
CA GLN A 356 15.54 20.92 4.79
C GLN A 356 15.30 19.42 4.93
N ILE A 357 15.45 18.67 3.83
CA ILE A 357 15.17 17.25 3.76
C ILE A 357 16.49 16.49 3.72
N LYS A 358 16.80 15.78 4.80
CA LYS A 358 18.06 15.02 4.95
C LYS A 358 18.00 13.65 4.29
N GLY A 359 16.89 12.95 4.41
CA GLY A 359 16.70 11.59 3.92
C GLY A 359 15.50 11.49 3.00
N ILE A 360 15.69 10.87 1.84
CA ILE A 360 14.65 10.55 0.88
C ILE A 360 14.86 9.09 0.49
N ALA A 361 13.83 8.27 0.59
CA ALA A 361 13.86 6.89 0.14
C ALA A 361 13.08 6.75 -1.17
N LEU A 362 13.73 6.17 -2.19
CA LEU A 362 13.07 5.74 -3.40
C LEU A 362 12.21 4.50 -3.07
N LEU A 363 10.93 4.56 -3.38
CA LEU A 363 10.02 3.43 -3.16
C LEU A 363 9.89 2.54 -4.40
N GLY A 364 9.90 3.12 -5.59
CA GLY A 364 9.74 2.40 -6.85
C GLY A 364 9.22 3.29 -7.97
N ALA A 365 8.72 2.66 -9.04
CA ALA A 365 7.99 3.34 -10.08
C ALA A 365 6.57 3.72 -9.61
N ALA A 366 6.11 4.90 -10.00
CA ALA A 366 4.76 5.38 -9.74
C ALA A 366 3.78 4.89 -10.82
#